data_1f7f639dd35fc5ac9f835158af1fe75f
#
_entry.id   1f7f639dd35fc5ac9f835158af1fe75f
#
_cell.length_a   1.000
_cell.length_b   1.000
_cell.length_c   1.000
_cell.angle_alpha   90.00
_cell.angle_beta   90.00
_cell.angle_gamma   90.00
#
_symmetry.space_group_name_H-M   'P 1'
#
loop_
_entity.id
_entity.type
_entity.pdbx_description
1 polymer ?
#
loop_
_entity_poly.entity_id
_entity_poly.type
_entity_poly.pdbx_seq_one_letter_code
_entity_poly.pdbx_strand_id
1 'polypeptide(L)' 'MAQDFRVVKDAVRPDNQGRLTLGQVITAKSYRVMTNEAGQILLDPIIIH' A
#
# COMPACT_ATOMS: atom_id res chain seq x y z
N MET A 1 -2.69 8.13 -18.79
CA MET A 1 -1.37 7.56 -18.65
C MET A 1 -1.41 6.33 -17.77
N ALA A 2 -0.92 5.23 -18.25
CA ALA A 2 -0.94 4.00 -17.48
C ALA A 2 0.05 4.09 -16.32
N GLN A 3 -0.34 3.55 -15.19
CA GLN A 3 0.54 3.42 -14.05
C GLN A 3 1.00 1.98 -13.97
N ASP A 4 2.30 1.80 -14.03
CA ASP A 4 2.88 0.47 -14.02
C ASP A 4 3.16 0.04 -12.60
N PHE A 5 2.55 -1.06 -12.20
CA PHE A 5 2.80 -1.67 -10.91
C PHE A 5 3.76 -2.84 -11.09
N ARG A 6 4.67 -2.96 -10.17
CA ARG A 6 5.61 -4.08 -10.17
C ARG A 6 5.70 -4.65 -8.77
N VAL A 7 6.10 -5.90 -8.71
CA VAL A 7 6.25 -6.57 -7.42
C VAL A 7 7.56 -6.11 -6.79
N VAL A 8 7.47 -5.50 -5.62
CA VAL A 8 8.65 -5.11 -4.85
C VAL A 8 8.83 -6.00 -3.62
N LYS A 9 7.75 -6.68 -3.19
CA LYS A 9 7.80 -7.70 -2.15
C LYS A 9 6.83 -8.80 -2.57
N ASP A 10 7.31 -10.02 -2.66
CA ASP A 10 6.47 -11.13 -3.13
C ASP A 10 5.33 -11.45 -2.18
N ALA A 11 5.60 -11.38 -0.89
CA ALA A 11 4.59 -11.69 0.11
C ALA A 11 4.91 -10.95 1.39
N VAL A 12 3.91 -10.29 1.94
CA VAL A 12 4.01 -9.62 3.22
C VAL A 12 2.87 -10.15 4.07
N ARG A 13 3.21 -10.69 5.22
CA ARG A 13 2.24 -11.31 6.10
C ARG A 13 1.89 -10.34 7.23
N PRO A 14 0.59 -10.07 7.45
CA PRO A 14 0.22 -9.22 8.59
C PRO A 14 0.51 -9.94 9.91
N ASP A 15 0.76 -9.13 10.94
CA ASP A 15 0.95 -9.67 12.27
C ASP A 15 -0.39 -9.95 12.93
N ASN A 16 -0.36 -10.32 14.22
CA ASN A 16 -1.57 -10.68 14.97
C ASN A 16 -2.53 -9.50 15.13
N GLN A 17 -2.06 -8.30 14.93
CA GLN A 17 -2.86 -7.10 15.08
C GLN A 17 -3.28 -6.50 13.73
N GLY A 18 -3.04 -7.23 12.65
CA GLY A 18 -3.42 -6.80 11.33
C GLY A 18 -2.51 -5.75 10.72
N ARG A 19 -1.28 -5.64 11.21
CA ARG A 19 -0.33 -4.65 10.71
C ARG A 19 0.61 -5.27 9.69
N LEU A 20 0.86 -4.54 8.62
CA LEU A 20 1.82 -4.95 7.59
C LEU A 20 3.06 -4.07 7.69
N THR A 21 4.22 -4.70 7.56
CA THR A 21 5.49 -3.97 7.51
C THR A 21 5.88 -3.81 6.05
N LEU A 22 5.79 -2.59 5.55
CA LEU A 22 6.10 -2.30 4.15
C LEU A 22 7.48 -1.67 3.97
N GLY A 23 8.03 -1.11 5.04
CA GLY A 23 9.39 -0.59 5.01
C GLY A 23 9.59 0.51 4.01
N GLN A 24 10.60 0.34 3.16
CA GLN A 24 11.00 1.37 2.21
C GLN A 24 10.01 1.62 1.10
N VAL A 25 8.99 0.78 0.97
CA VAL A 25 7.93 1.01 0.00
C VAL A 25 7.13 2.26 0.36
N ILE A 26 7.03 2.56 1.65
CA ILE A 26 6.30 3.72 2.13
C ILE A 26 7.21 4.94 2.04
N THR A 27 6.81 5.91 1.21
CA THR A 27 7.62 7.10 0.98
C THR A 27 6.89 8.40 1.28
N ALA A 28 5.57 8.39 1.37
CA ALA A 28 4.79 9.58 1.67
C ALA A 28 4.45 9.63 3.15
N LYS A 29 4.07 10.82 3.62
CA LYS A 29 3.70 11.00 5.03
C LYS A 29 2.29 10.52 5.32
N SER A 30 1.45 10.51 4.32
CA SER A 30 0.05 10.12 4.48
C SER A 30 -0.41 9.37 3.25
N TYR A 31 -1.30 8.42 3.45
CA TYR A 31 -1.87 7.63 2.37
C TYR A 31 -3.36 7.50 2.57
N ARG A 32 -4.10 7.54 1.46
CA ARG A 32 -5.50 7.15 1.46
C ARG A 32 -5.55 5.65 1.22
N VAL A 33 -6.25 4.94 2.07
CA VAL A 33 -6.36 3.49 1.97
C VAL A 33 -7.73 3.17 1.40
N MET A 34 -7.73 2.42 0.30
CA MET A 34 -8.96 2.04 -0.37
C MET A 34 -8.99 0.53 -0.52
N THR A 35 -10.18 -0.04 -0.41
CA THR A 35 -10.38 -1.47 -0.59
C THR A 35 -11.52 -1.70 -1.57
N ASN A 36 -11.61 -2.93 -2.07
CA ASN A 36 -12.69 -3.32 -2.95
C ASN A 36 -13.25 -4.67 -2.52
N GLU A 37 -14.25 -5.15 -3.25
CA GLU A 37 -14.91 -6.40 -2.91
C GLU A 37 -14.03 -7.62 -3.16
N ALA A 38 -13.01 -7.49 -3.97
CA ALA A 38 -12.09 -8.58 -4.25
C ALA A 38 -11.04 -8.76 -3.16
N GLY A 39 -11.05 -7.92 -2.13
CA GLY A 39 -10.08 -8.01 -1.05
C GLY A 39 -8.76 -7.33 -1.34
N GLN A 40 -8.73 -6.50 -2.35
CA GLN A 40 -7.52 -5.76 -2.70
C GLN A 40 -7.44 -4.45 -1.90
N ILE A 41 -6.22 -4.03 -1.63
CA ILE A 41 -5.94 -2.81 -0.88
C ILE A 41 -5.08 -1.91 -1.76
N LEU A 42 -5.50 -0.67 -1.89
CA LEU A 42 -4.74 0.34 -2.64
C LEU A 42 -4.33 1.44 -1.69
N LEU A 43 -3.06 1.78 -1.71
CA LEU A 43 -2.52 2.88 -0.94
C LEU A 43 -2.17 4.01 -1.90
N ASP A 44 -2.85 5.12 -1.76
CA ASP A 44 -2.68 6.27 -2.64
C ASP A 44 -2.03 7.39 -1.84
N PRO A 45 -0.82 7.83 -2.22
CA PRO A 45 -0.15 8.88 -1.45
C PRO A 45 -0.90 10.19 -1.54
N ILE A 46 -0.98 10.88 -0.41
CA ILE A 46 -1.62 12.19 -0.34
C ILE A 46 -0.52 13.23 -0.43
N ILE A 47 -0.61 14.05 -1.46
CA ILE A 47 0.35 15.13 -1.67
C ILE A 47 -0.27 16.41 -1.16
N ILE A 48 0.42 17.04 -0.21
CA ILE A 48 -0.04 18.28 0.40
C ILE A 48 0.88 19.38 -0.09
N HIS A 49 0.27 20.41 -0.67
CA HIS A 49 1.01 21.56 -1.16
C HIS A 49 1.02 22.70 -0.16
#